data_5a5d0abf86a9b3cd910f161db500351f
#
_entry.id   5a5d0abf86a9b3cd910f161db500351f
#
_cell.length_a   1.000
_cell.length_b   1.000
_cell.length_c   1.000
_cell.angle_alpha   90.00
_cell.angle_beta   90.00
_cell.angle_gamma   90.00
#
_symmetry.space_group_name_H-M   'P 1'
#
loop_
_entity.id
_entity.type
_entity.pdbx_description
1 polymer ?
#
loop_
_entity_poly.entity_id
_entity_poly.type
_entity_poly.pdbx_seq_one_letter_code
_entity_poly.pdbx_strand_id
1 'polypeptide(L)'
;MGEPAVPTNLATILPGGKASVPAGAPAPVVRAIKAANKLHRKTYIGGGGHRSFKARGYDCSGAVSYVLHAAGVLRSPLVSGQLAYWGSPGPGSWITVYANRTHTYMVIAGLRYDTSPRGEWIDQGRGPRWRYTLGTGAGFAVRHWQGL
;
A
#
# COMPACT_ATOMS: atom_id res chain seq x y z
N MET A 1 -21.85 28.53 11.91
CA MET A 1 -20.57 28.03 11.36
C MET A 1 -20.69 26.56 11.05
N GLY A 2 -20.33 26.18 9.85
CA GLY A 2 -20.42 24.79 9.42
C GLY A 2 -19.34 23.93 10.06
N GLU A 3 -19.56 22.61 10.09
CA GLU A 3 -18.52 21.65 10.46
C GLU A 3 -17.31 21.77 9.54
N PRO A 4 -16.08 21.48 10.02
CA PRO A 4 -14.93 21.42 9.17
C PRO A 4 -15.18 20.42 8.03
N ALA A 5 -14.85 20.80 6.80
CA ALA A 5 -14.96 19.88 5.66
C ALA A 5 -14.07 18.66 5.90
N VAL A 6 -14.62 17.46 5.73
CA VAL A 6 -13.84 16.22 5.78
C VAL A 6 -12.89 16.23 4.57
N PRO A 7 -11.57 16.05 4.77
CA PRO A 7 -10.64 15.99 3.65
C PRO A 7 -11.05 14.90 2.65
N THR A 8 -11.22 15.28 1.38
CA THR A 8 -11.66 14.35 0.32
C THR A 8 -10.56 13.44 -0.20
N ASN A 9 -9.33 13.66 0.25
CA ASN A 9 -8.15 12.91 -0.17
C ASN A 9 -7.60 11.96 0.90
N LEU A 10 -8.28 11.83 2.04
CA LEU A 10 -7.84 10.95 3.12
C LEU A 10 -8.79 9.75 3.27
N ALA A 11 -8.19 8.56 3.33
CA ALA A 11 -8.89 7.35 3.69
C ALA A 11 -8.91 7.16 5.21
N THR A 12 -9.88 6.40 5.69
CA THR A 12 -9.98 5.99 7.10
C THR A 12 -10.02 4.46 7.17
N ILE A 13 -9.58 3.92 8.30
CA ILE A 13 -9.71 2.49 8.56
C ILE A 13 -11.10 2.23 9.11
N LEU A 14 -11.86 1.41 8.39
CA LEU A 14 -13.22 1.04 8.75
C LEU A 14 -13.22 -0.08 9.80
N PRO A 15 -14.34 -0.29 10.53
CA PRO A 15 -14.49 -1.48 11.34
C PRO A 15 -14.18 -2.74 10.52
N GLY A 16 -13.33 -3.62 11.05
CA GLY A 16 -12.86 -4.80 10.32
C GLY A 16 -11.54 -4.62 9.59
N GLY A 17 -11.01 -3.38 9.48
CA GLY A 17 -9.64 -3.10 9.05
C GLY A 17 -9.46 -2.72 7.59
N LYS A 18 -10.50 -2.73 6.76
CA LYS A 18 -10.41 -2.24 5.37
C LYS A 18 -10.38 -0.71 5.35
N ALA A 19 -9.81 -0.15 4.30
CA ALA A 19 -9.78 1.29 4.11
C ALA A 19 -11.01 1.78 3.34
N SER A 20 -11.50 2.97 3.72
CA SER A 20 -12.50 3.70 2.95
C SER A 20 -11.87 4.25 1.66
N VAL A 21 -12.69 4.49 0.66
CA VAL A 21 -12.27 5.15 -0.58
C VAL A 21 -12.66 6.63 -0.49
N PRO A 22 -11.70 7.57 -0.50
CA PRO A 22 -12.03 9.00 -0.47
C PRO A 22 -12.87 9.41 -1.67
N ALA A 23 -13.82 10.31 -1.47
CA ALA A 23 -14.72 10.78 -2.52
C ALA A 23 -13.97 11.43 -3.69
N GLY A 24 -12.85 12.10 -3.42
CA GLY A 24 -12.05 12.76 -4.45
C GLY A 24 -11.02 11.88 -5.15
N ALA A 25 -10.96 10.58 -4.84
CA ALA A 25 -9.91 9.71 -5.36
C ALA A 25 -10.07 9.47 -6.87
N PRO A 26 -8.97 9.65 -7.66
CA PRO A 26 -8.99 9.28 -9.07
C PRO A 26 -9.10 7.75 -9.26
N ALA A 27 -9.55 7.32 -10.42
CA ALA A 27 -9.82 5.91 -10.69
C ALA A 27 -8.67 4.95 -10.36
N PRO A 28 -7.40 5.25 -10.69
CA PRO A 28 -6.29 4.35 -10.29
C PRO A 28 -6.15 4.19 -8.78
N VAL A 29 -6.40 5.25 -8.01
CA VAL A 29 -6.35 5.21 -6.54
C VAL A 29 -7.50 4.40 -5.98
N VAL A 30 -8.70 4.54 -6.55
CA VAL A 30 -9.86 3.71 -6.18
C VAL A 30 -9.53 2.23 -6.38
N ARG A 31 -8.97 1.87 -7.53
CA ARG A 31 -8.56 0.49 -7.81
C ARG A 31 -7.48 -0.01 -6.84
N ALA A 32 -6.51 0.85 -6.52
CA ALA A 32 -5.45 0.51 -5.57
C ALA A 32 -6.02 0.18 -4.19
N ILE A 33 -6.90 1.03 -3.66
CA ILE A 33 -7.50 0.82 -2.33
C ILE A 33 -8.36 -0.45 -2.33
N LYS A 34 -9.18 -0.65 -3.35
CA LYS A 34 -9.99 -1.87 -3.47
C LYS A 34 -9.13 -3.13 -3.55
N ALA A 35 -8.02 -3.08 -4.28
CA ALA A 35 -7.09 -4.19 -4.37
C ALA A 35 -6.41 -4.49 -3.03
N ALA A 36 -5.94 -3.46 -2.33
CA ALA A 36 -5.38 -3.60 -0.99
C ALA A 36 -6.40 -4.20 -0.02
N ASN A 37 -7.65 -3.77 -0.08
CA ASN A 37 -8.73 -4.32 0.73
C ASN A 37 -9.01 -5.80 0.41
N LYS A 38 -8.83 -6.20 -0.83
CA LYS A 38 -8.95 -7.61 -1.24
C LYS A 38 -7.92 -8.51 -0.57
N LEU A 39 -6.72 -7.99 -0.33
CA LEU A 39 -5.65 -8.73 0.34
C LEU A 39 -5.77 -8.70 1.86
N HIS A 40 -6.73 -7.99 2.41
CA HIS A 40 -6.94 -7.93 3.85
C HIS A 40 -7.15 -9.33 4.41
N ARG A 41 -6.40 -9.66 5.47
CA ARG A 41 -6.36 -10.97 6.11
C ARG A 41 -5.70 -12.09 5.30
N LYS A 42 -5.11 -11.80 4.15
CA LYS A 42 -4.22 -12.77 3.51
C LYS A 42 -3.00 -12.99 4.39
N THR A 43 -2.53 -14.22 4.42
CA THR A 43 -1.34 -14.56 5.22
C THR A 43 -0.06 -14.08 4.54
N TYR A 44 0.99 -13.88 5.33
CA TYR A 44 2.33 -13.63 4.81
C TYR A 44 2.94 -14.95 4.33
N ILE A 45 3.38 -14.97 3.07
CA ILE A 45 4.13 -16.09 2.49
C ILE A 45 5.34 -15.49 1.78
N GLY A 46 6.55 -15.87 2.18
CA GLY A 46 7.77 -15.44 1.49
C GLY A 46 7.75 -15.86 0.03
N GLY A 47 8.03 -14.92 -0.88
CA GLY A 47 7.90 -15.12 -2.32
C GLY A 47 6.47 -15.05 -2.85
N GLY A 48 5.48 -14.87 -1.98
CA GLY A 48 4.08 -14.80 -2.37
C GLY A 48 3.77 -13.58 -3.22
N GLY A 49 3.06 -13.79 -4.33
CA GLY A 49 2.71 -12.73 -5.27
C GLY A 49 3.73 -12.49 -6.37
N HIS A 50 4.84 -13.25 -6.43
CA HIS A 50 5.90 -13.05 -7.42
C HIS A 50 5.80 -13.94 -8.65
N ARG A 51 5.24 -15.12 -8.54
CA ARG A 51 4.93 -15.98 -9.71
C ARG A 51 3.73 -15.48 -10.49
N SER A 52 2.77 -14.94 -9.76
CA SER A 52 1.54 -14.36 -10.28
C SER A 52 1.08 -13.31 -9.30
N PHE A 53 0.43 -12.27 -9.77
CA PHE A 53 -0.21 -11.29 -8.89
C PHE A 53 -1.23 -11.95 -7.96
N LYS A 54 -1.96 -12.93 -8.46
CA LYS A 54 -2.93 -13.67 -7.65
C LYS A 54 -2.24 -14.83 -6.93
N ALA A 55 -2.31 -14.84 -5.61
CA ALA A 55 -1.64 -15.83 -4.77
C ALA A 55 -2.44 -16.10 -3.49
N ARG A 56 -2.07 -17.18 -2.79
CA ARG A 56 -2.68 -17.55 -1.50
C ARG A 56 -2.26 -16.61 -0.37
N GLY A 57 -1.06 -16.10 -0.46
CA GLY A 57 -0.49 -15.16 0.49
C GLY A 57 0.55 -14.31 -0.23
N TYR A 58 1.02 -13.28 0.47
CA TYR A 58 1.86 -12.26 -0.11
C TYR A 58 2.99 -11.90 0.83
N ASP A 59 4.18 -11.69 0.28
CA ASP A 59 5.24 -10.98 1.00
C ASP A 59 5.08 -9.47 0.81
N CYS A 60 6.01 -8.67 1.37
CA CYS A 60 5.92 -7.23 1.31
C CYS A 60 5.82 -6.69 -0.12
N SER A 61 6.73 -7.12 -0.98
CA SER A 61 6.78 -6.66 -2.36
C SER A 61 5.70 -7.29 -3.25
N GLY A 62 5.25 -8.50 -2.93
CA GLY A 62 4.12 -9.13 -3.59
C GLY A 62 2.82 -8.35 -3.37
N ALA A 63 2.57 -7.92 -2.14
CA ALA A 63 1.40 -7.12 -1.80
C ALA A 63 1.43 -5.75 -2.48
N VAL A 64 2.55 -5.05 -2.41
CA VAL A 64 2.73 -3.75 -3.08
C VAL A 64 2.56 -3.91 -4.59
N SER A 65 3.17 -4.93 -5.19
CA SER A 65 3.06 -5.20 -6.63
C SER A 65 1.60 -5.45 -7.06
N TYR A 66 0.87 -6.22 -6.28
CA TYR A 66 -0.55 -6.47 -6.55
C TYR A 66 -1.37 -5.18 -6.60
N VAL A 67 -1.16 -4.30 -5.64
CA VAL A 67 -1.86 -3.01 -5.55
C VAL A 67 -1.48 -2.09 -6.71
N LEU A 68 -0.19 -1.99 -7.04
CA LEU A 68 0.29 -1.16 -8.16
C LEU A 68 -0.20 -1.69 -9.50
N HIS A 69 -0.29 -3.00 -9.66
CA HIS A 69 -0.86 -3.61 -10.85
C HIS A 69 -2.35 -3.24 -11.01
N ALA A 70 -3.12 -3.31 -9.94
CA ALA A 70 -4.52 -2.91 -9.95
C ALA A 70 -4.70 -1.42 -10.28
N ALA A 71 -3.77 -0.58 -9.83
CA ALA A 71 -3.75 0.84 -10.20
C ALA A 71 -3.38 1.10 -11.67
N GLY A 72 -2.88 0.08 -12.37
CA GLY A 72 -2.50 0.18 -13.79
C GLY A 72 -1.09 0.69 -14.02
N VAL A 73 -0.22 0.68 -13.00
CA VAL A 73 1.12 1.28 -13.05
C VAL A 73 2.25 0.24 -12.89
N LEU A 74 1.92 -1.03 -12.94
CA LEU A 74 2.89 -2.12 -12.86
C LEU A 74 2.44 -3.32 -13.70
N ARG A 75 3.32 -3.82 -14.56
CA ARG A 75 2.99 -4.95 -15.47
C ARG A 75 3.34 -6.31 -14.89
N SER A 76 4.41 -6.38 -14.10
CA SER A 76 4.93 -7.64 -13.53
C SER A 76 5.31 -7.41 -12.08
N PRO A 77 5.22 -8.43 -11.21
CA PRO A 77 5.66 -8.29 -9.83
C PRO A 77 7.14 -7.91 -9.73
N LEU A 78 7.45 -6.99 -8.82
CA LEU A 78 8.82 -6.56 -8.52
C LEU A 78 9.16 -6.92 -7.08
N VAL A 79 10.42 -7.23 -6.83
CA VAL A 79 10.94 -7.35 -5.47
C VAL A 79 11.26 -5.98 -4.88
N SER A 80 11.43 -5.91 -3.56
CA SER A 80 11.61 -4.62 -2.87
C SER A 80 12.80 -3.81 -3.39
N GLY A 81 13.91 -4.47 -3.68
CA GLY A 81 15.09 -3.80 -4.25
C GLY A 81 14.83 -3.18 -5.63
N GLN A 82 13.95 -3.77 -6.42
CA GLN A 82 13.51 -3.21 -7.72
C GLN A 82 12.52 -2.07 -7.53
N LEU A 83 11.61 -2.19 -6.57
CA LEU A 83 10.64 -1.13 -6.26
C LEU A 83 11.34 0.16 -5.80
N ALA A 84 12.54 0.05 -5.23
CA ALA A 84 13.35 1.21 -4.85
C ALA A 84 13.73 2.10 -6.05
N TYR A 85 13.60 1.61 -7.27
CA TYR A 85 13.88 2.34 -8.52
C TYR A 85 12.63 2.53 -9.39
N TRP A 86 11.48 2.04 -8.93
CA TRP A 86 10.24 2.15 -9.67
C TRP A 86 9.74 3.60 -9.71
N GLY A 87 9.10 3.97 -10.84
CA GLY A 87 8.50 5.30 -10.99
C GLY A 87 9.50 6.44 -10.92
N SER A 88 9.11 7.52 -10.29
CA SER A 88 9.91 8.74 -10.11
C SER A 88 10.28 8.95 -8.65
N PRO A 89 11.41 9.64 -8.35
CA PRO A 89 11.78 9.95 -6.97
C PRO A 89 10.78 10.89 -6.28
N GLY A 90 10.62 10.71 -4.99
CA GLY A 90 9.80 11.57 -4.15
C GLY A 90 8.40 11.02 -3.88
N PRO A 91 7.65 11.69 -2.98
CA PRO A 91 6.31 11.28 -2.62
C PRO A 91 5.31 11.60 -3.71
N GLY A 92 4.27 10.77 -3.80
CA GLY A 92 3.11 11.04 -4.65
C GLY A 92 2.04 11.85 -3.93
N SER A 93 1.11 12.38 -4.69
CA SER A 93 -0.06 13.08 -4.13
C SER A 93 -1.04 12.09 -3.50
N TRP A 94 -1.14 10.89 -4.04
CA TRP A 94 -2.06 9.85 -3.60
C TRP A 94 -1.38 8.57 -3.16
N ILE A 95 -0.37 8.13 -3.91
CA ILE A 95 0.33 6.86 -3.69
C ILE A 95 1.82 7.12 -3.60
N THR A 96 2.42 6.70 -2.49
CA THR A 96 3.87 6.73 -2.29
C THR A 96 4.34 5.33 -1.94
N VAL A 97 5.37 4.85 -2.63
CA VAL A 97 6.03 3.57 -2.35
C VAL A 97 7.34 3.84 -1.63
N TYR A 98 7.54 3.15 -0.53
CA TYR A 98 8.78 3.15 0.25
C TYR A 98 9.43 1.79 0.07
N ALA A 99 10.66 1.76 -0.41
CA ALA A 99 11.32 0.49 -0.69
C ALA A 99 12.84 0.57 -0.44
N ASN A 100 13.39 -0.54 0.05
CA ASN A 100 14.81 -0.79 0.14
C ASN A 100 15.10 -2.25 -0.24
N ARG A 101 16.31 -2.72 -0.01
CA ARG A 101 16.70 -4.08 -0.42
C ARG A 101 15.92 -5.19 0.29
N THR A 102 15.40 -4.92 1.47
CA THR A 102 14.83 -5.97 2.33
C THR A 102 13.33 -5.81 2.61
N HIS A 103 12.78 -4.63 2.40
CA HIS A 103 11.38 -4.36 2.72
C HIS A 103 10.79 -3.28 1.83
N THR A 104 9.47 -3.33 1.67
CA THR A 104 8.70 -2.29 1.00
C THR A 104 7.32 -2.17 1.64
N TYR A 105 6.80 -0.97 1.64
CA TYR A 105 5.42 -0.64 2.01
C TYR A 105 4.97 0.55 1.20
N MET A 106 3.71 0.91 1.33
CA MET A 106 3.19 2.07 0.61
C MET A 106 2.26 2.88 1.50
N VAL A 107 2.06 4.14 1.12
CA VAL A 107 1.07 5.02 1.72
C VAL A 107 0.09 5.41 0.62
N ILE A 108 -1.18 5.18 0.86
CA ILE A 108 -2.27 5.51 -0.07
C ILE A 108 -3.31 6.34 0.67
N ALA A 109 -3.59 7.53 0.16
CA ALA A 109 -4.59 8.41 0.74
C ALA A 109 -4.41 8.61 2.26
N GLY A 110 -3.16 8.74 2.70
CA GLY A 110 -2.81 8.99 4.10
C GLY A 110 -2.72 7.75 4.99
N LEU A 111 -2.98 6.55 4.48
CA LEU A 111 -2.85 5.32 5.26
C LEU A 111 -1.66 4.48 4.79
N ARG A 112 -0.92 3.93 5.75
CA ARG A 112 0.17 2.99 5.46
C ARG A 112 -0.40 1.60 5.20
N TYR A 113 0.05 0.98 4.11
CA TYR A 113 -0.26 -0.40 3.74
C TYR A 113 1.02 -1.22 3.82
N ASP A 114 1.06 -2.18 4.73
CA ASP A 114 2.29 -2.85 5.11
C ASP A 114 2.02 -4.28 5.59
N THR A 115 3.00 -5.17 5.36
CA THR A 115 2.97 -6.54 5.82
C THR A 115 3.79 -6.75 7.10
N SER A 116 4.54 -5.75 7.55
CA SER A 116 5.43 -5.92 8.72
C SER A 116 4.62 -6.13 10.01
N PRO A 117 5.10 -7.01 10.92
CA PRO A 117 4.31 -7.42 12.10
C PRO A 117 4.43 -6.45 13.27
N ARG A 118 4.66 -5.18 13.04
CA ARG A 118 4.91 -4.23 14.14
C ARG A 118 3.64 -3.61 14.69
N GLY A 119 3.64 -3.42 16.01
CA GLY A 119 2.85 -2.46 16.74
C GLY A 119 1.47 -2.94 17.12
N GLU A 120 0.51 -2.19 16.74
CA GLU A 120 -0.85 -2.19 17.25
C GLU A 120 -1.65 -3.47 16.98
N TRP A 121 -1.05 -4.43 16.29
CA TRP A 121 -1.75 -5.60 15.76
C TRP A 121 -1.16 -6.91 16.27
N ILE A 122 -1.10 -7.03 17.56
CA ILE A 122 -0.50 -8.21 18.24
C ILE A 122 -1.19 -9.50 17.85
N ASP A 123 -2.45 -9.43 17.53
CA ASP A 123 -3.31 -10.57 17.23
C ASP A 123 -3.38 -10.95 15.75
N GLN A 124 -2.84 -10.12 14.87
CA GLN A 124 -3.13 -10.23 13.43
C GLN A 124 -2.12 -11.06 12.64
N GLY A 125 -1.10 -11.55 13.30
CA GLY A 125 -0.06 -12.27 12.59
C GLY A 125 0.62 -11.39 11.54
N ARG A 126 1.14 -12.02 10.51
CA ARG A 126 1.84 -11.35 9.40
C ARG A 126 0.95 -11.35 8.17
N GLY A 127 0.94 -10.24 7.46
CA GLY A 127 0.21 -10.10 6.21
C GLY A 127 -0.15 -8.66 5.90
N PRO A 128 -0.69 -8.39 4.70
CA PRO A 128 -1.02 -7.04 4.28
C PRO A 128 -2.14 -6.44 5.15
N ARG A 129 -1.93 -5.19 5.60
CA ARG A 129 -2.94 -4.49 6.39
C ARG A 129 -2.70 -2.98 6.39
N TRP A 130 -3.75 -2.25 6.72
CA TRP A 130 -3.73 -0.79 6.85
C TRP A 130 -3.35 -0.36 8.26
N ARG A 131 -2.67 0.80 8.36
CA ARG A 131 -2.29 1.44 9.62
C ARG A 131 -2.37 2.95 9.49
N TYR A 132 -2.70 3.63 10.59
CA TYR A 132 -2.60 5.08 10.67
C TYR A 132 -1.16 5.56 10.85
N THR A 133 -0.34 4.82 11.56
CA THR A 133 1.06 5.19 11.82
C THR A 133 1.91 5.05 10.55
N LEU A 134 2.37 6.18 10.02
CA LEU A 134 3.08 6.21 8.74
C LEU A 134 4.57 5.85 8.86
N GLY A 135 5.20 6.15 10.01
CA GLY A 135 6.65 6.08 10.16
C GLY A 135 7.34 7.26 9.49
N THR A 136 8.68 7.30 9.57
CA THR A 136 9.49 8.39 9.03
C THR A 136 9.97 8.19 7.61
N GLY A 137 9.92 6.95 7.10
CA GLY A 137 10.51 6.59 5.81
C GLY A 137 12.02 6.51 5.80
N ALA A 138 12.68 6.69 6.95
CA ALA A 138 14.14 6.64 7.04
C ALA A 138 14.68 5.27 6.59
N GLY A 139 15.71 5.27 5.73
CA GLY A 139 16.30 4.04 5.18
C GLY A 139 15.58 3.47 3.97
N PHE A 140 14.57 4.17 3.46
CA PHE A 140 13.81 3.75 2.27
C PHE A 140 13.97 4.76 1.14
N ALA A 141 14.06 4.27 -0.09
CA ALA A 141 13.81 5.09 -1.26
C ALA A 141 12.32 5.44 -1.32
N VAL A 142 12.00 6.69 -1.68
CA VAL A 142 10.64 7.21 -1.77
C VAL A 142 10.30 7.37 -3.24
N ARG A 143 9.25 6.70 -3.70
CA ARG A 143 8.92 6.61 -5.12
C ARG A 143 7.44 6.87 -5.35
N HIS A 144 7.10 7.38 -6.54
CA HIS A 144 5.72 7.56 -6.95
C HIS A 144 5.57 7.37 -8.46
N TRP A 145 4.35 7.13 -8.93
CA TRP A 145 4.00 7.18 -10.34
C TRP A 145 3.52 8.58 -10.68
N GLN A 146 3.99 9.13 -11.80
CA GLN A 146 3.64 10.48 -12.21
C GLN A 146 2.11 10.63 -12.34
N GLY A 147 1.55 11.64 -11.66
CA GLY A 147 0.12 11.89 -11.61
C GLY A 147 -0.60 11.22 -10.44
N LEU A 148 0.07 10.42 -9.67
CA LEU A 148 -0.47 9.75 -8.49
C LEU A 148 0.43 10.04 -7.28
#